data_07cf33ca314afa5c4f5e21dd7da4eb1d
#
_entry.id   07cf33ca314afa5c4f5e21dd7da4eb1d
#
_cell.length_a   1.000
_cell.length_b   1.000
_cell.length_c   1.000
_cell.angle_alpha   90.00
_cell.angle_beta   90.00
_cell.angle_gamma   90.00
#
_symmetry.space_group_name_H-M   'P 1'
#
loop_
_entity.id
_entity.type
_entity.pdbx_description
1 polymer ?
#
loop_
_entity_poly.entity_id
_entity_poly.type
_entity_poly.pdbx_seq_one_letter_code
_entity_poly.pdbx_strand_id
1 'polypeptide(L)'
;VSTRERILDAAAEILRTRGVAQATTKEIARASSVSEPTLYKYFGDKEGLLLAVLQERLPGLSRTAVRPGEGDVVGNLTEFAHALLDFYQRSIPMLGALLADPQRMASHRDAMARHGGGPDRPVTGFADYLRQEQAGGRIAEDADPDAVAALLVGSCFMEAFLRCYAEGPDAAPAPRSRAESLARAVVAPLL
;
A
#
# COMPACT_ATOMS: atom_id res chain seq x y z
N VAL A 1 18.54 -10.28 14.22
CA VAL A 1 17.33 -10.24 13.38
C VAL A 1 16.46 -11.44 13.74
N SER A 2 15.22 -11.21 14.16
CA SER A 2 14.29 -12.28 14.54
C SER A 2 13.85 -13.12 13.32
N THR A 3 13.32 -14.32 13.57
CA THR A 3 12.77 -15.16 12.49
C THR A 3 11.61 -14.44 11.76
N ARG A 4 10.78 -13.70 12.50
CA ARG A 4 9.68 -12.90 11.94
C ARG A 4 10.21 -11.81 10.99
N GLU A 5 11.24 -11.08 11.38
CA GLU A 5 11.87 -10.04 10.55
C GLU A 5 12.51 -10.61 9.29
N ARG A 6 13.21 -11.74 9.39
CA ARG A 6 13.77 -12.41 8.20
C ARG A 6 12.70 -12.80 7.18
N ILE A 7 11.53 -13.27 7.66
CA ILE A 7 10.41 -13.61 6.78
C ILE A 7 9.85 -12.33 6.11
N LEU A 8 9.67 -11.25 6.86
CA LEU A 8 9.19 -9.97 6.32
C LEU A 8 10.16 -9.39 5.30
N ASP A 9 11.46 -9.41 5.56
CA ASP A 9 12.47 -8.89 4.65
C ASP A 9 12.51 -9.71 3.35
N ALA A 10 12.49 -11.04 3.44
CA ALA A 10 12.43 -11.93 2.28
C ALA A 10 11.14 -11.72 1.47
N ALA A 11 10.00 -11.58 2.15
CA ALA A 11 8.72 -11.33 1.49
C ALA A 11 8.72 -9.97 0.79
N ALA A 12 9.20 -8.91 1.44
CA ALA A 12 9.30 -7.58 0.85
C ALA A 12 10.18 -7.57 -0.41
N GLU A 13 11.32 -8.26 -0.38
CA GLU A 13 12.22 -8.36 -1.53
C GLU A 13 11.58 -9.13 -2.69
N ILE A 14 10.89 -10.26 -2.44
CA ILE A 14 10.19 -11.02 -3.46
C ILE A 14 9.05 -10.20 -4.06
N LEU A 15 8.28 -9.50 -3.23
CA LEU A 15 7.19 -8.62 -3.68
C LEU A 15 7.72 -7.48 -4.53
N ARG A 16 8.86 -6.88 -4.16
CA ARG A 16 9.50 -5.80 -4.91
C ARG A 16 10.00 -6.25 -6.29
N THR A 17 10.57 -7.47 -6.36
CA THR A 17 11.23 -7.95 -7.59
C THR A 17 10.30 -8.71 -8.53
N ARG A 18 9.26 -9.38 -8.03
CA ARG A 18 8.38 -10.27 -8.81
C ARG A 18 6.90 -9.92 -8.75
N GLY A 19 6.54 -8.94 -7.91
CA GLY A 19 5.15 -8.55 -7.69
C GLY A 19 4.34 -9.53 -6.82
N VAL A 20 3.16 -9.07 -6.40
CA VAL A 20 2.27 -9.80 -5.47
C VAL A 20 1.75 -11.11 -6.09
N ALA A 21 1.46 -11.10 -7.40
CA ALA A 21 0.88 -12.26 -8.09
C ALA A 21 1.82 -13.48 -8.11
N GLN A 22 3.12 -13.26 -8.19
CA GLN A 22 4.13 -14.33 -8.28
C GLN A 22 4.75 -14.69 -6.93
N ALA A 23 4.50 -13.92 -5.87
CA ALA A 23 5.01 -14.21 -4.54
C ALA A 23 4.29 -15.41 -3.92
N THR A 24 4.98 -16.54 -3.79
CA THR A 24 4.45 -17.73 -3.12
C THR A 24 5.02 -17.86 -1.71
N THR A 25 4.22 -18.40 -0.78
CA THR A 25 4.67 -18.68 0.60
C THR A 25 5.84 -19.66 0.63
N LYS A 26 5.88 -20.60 -0.31
CA LYS A 26 6.98 -21.56 -0.47
C LYS A 26 8.32 -20.88 -0.82
N GLU A 27 8.30 -19.91 -1.73
CA GLU A 27 9.50 -19.15 -2.11
C GLU A 27 9.96 -18.24 -0.97
N ILE A 28 9.02 -17.58 -0.30
CA ILE A 28 9.32 -16.72 0.86
C ILE A 28 9.92 -17.55 1.99
N ALA A 29 9.35 -18.71 2.30
CA ALA A 29 9.87 -19.63 3.32
C ALA A 29 11.30 -20.06 2.98
N ARG A 30 11.55 -20.44 1.72
CA ARG A 30 12.90 -20.80 1.24
C ARG A 30 13.88 -19.62 1.37
N ALA A 31 13.50 -18.43 0.91
CA ALA A 31 14.36 -17.24 0.94
C ALA A 31 14.68 -16.79 2.37
N SER A 32 13.77 -17.00 3.31
CA SER A 32 13.97 -16.68 4.74
C SER A 32 14.58 -17.83 5.55
N SER A 33 14.91 -18.97 4.90
CA SER A 33 15.47 -20.17 5.55
C SER A 33 14.55 -20.72 6.67
N VAL A 34 13.24 -20.77 6.40
CA VAL A 34 12.26 -21.37 7.31
C VAL A 34 11.37 -22.37 6.55
N SER A 35 10.58 -23.17 7.28
CA SER A 35 9.52 -23.99 6.67
C SER A 35 8.23 -23.17 6.48
N GLU A 36 7.38 -23.56 5.51
CA GLU A 36 6.06 -22.93 5.35
C GLU A 36 5.21 -23.00 6.63
N PRO A 37 5.15 -24.14 7.38
CA PRO A 37 4.47 -24.15 8.66
C PRO A 37 5.00 -23.11 9.67
N THR A 38 6.31 -22.85 9.67
CA THR A 38 6.89 -21.79 10.50
C THR A 38 6.41 -20.42 10.06
N LEU A 39 6.36 -20.15 8.76
CA LEU A 39 5.82 -18.90 8.22
C LEU A 39 4.35 -18.69 8.67
N TYR A 40 3.51 -19.71 8.53
CA TYR A 40 2.11 -19.64 8.95
C TYR A 40 1.93 -19.47 10.46
N LYS A 41 2.85 -19.98 11.27
CA LYS A 41 2.86 -19.76 12.73
C LYS A 41 2.97 -18.26 13.07
N TYR A 42 3.71 -17.48 12.31
CA TYR A 42 3.92 -16.05 12.56
C TYR A 42 2.84 -15.16 11.94
N PHE A 43 2.26 -15.55 10.81
CA PHE A 43 1.42 -14.66 10.00
C PHE A 43 0.01 -15.21 9.76
N GLY A 44 -0.26 -16.46 10.14
CA GLY A 44 -1.55 -17.11 9.96
C GLY A 44 -1.78 -17.65 8.55
N ASP A 45 -1.74 -16.79 7.56
CA ASP A 45 -1.91 -17.12 6.14
C ASP A 45 -1.08 -16.17 5.24
N LYS A 46 -1.21 -16.37 3.92
CA LYS A 46 -0.51 -15.53 2.93
C LYS A 46 -0.92 -14.07 3.02
N GLU A 47 -2.21 -13.82 3.22
CA GLU A 47 -2.79 -12.49 3.30
C GLU A 47 -2.28 -11.74 4.54
N GLY A 48 -2.19 -12.42 5.69
CA GLY A 48 -1.59 -11.85 6.90
C GLY A 48 -0.13 -11.49 6.73
N LEU A 49 0.65 -12.32 6.02
CA LEU A 49 2.02 -12.00 5.67
C LEU A 49 2.09 -10.78 4.75
N LEU A 50 1.28 -10.73 3.70
CA LEU A 50 1.26 -9.60 2.76
C LEU A 50 0.89 -8.30 3.46
N LEU A 51 -0.12 -8.34 4.33
CA LEU A 51 -0.53 -7.18 5.12
C LEU A 51 0.59 -6.71 6.06
N ALA A 52 1.27 -7.63 6.74
CA ALA A 52 2.40 -7.28 7.61
C ALA A 52 3.56 -6.64 6.82
N VAL A 53 3.86 -7.13 5.61
CA VAL A 53 4.86 -6.51 4.72
C VAL A 53 4.43 -5.10 4.31
N LEU A 54 3.17 -4.92 3.93
CA LEU A 54 2.61 -3.61 3.58
C LEU A 54 2.74 -2.61 4.74
N GLN A 55 2.47 -3.07 5.96
CA GLN A 55 2.48 -2.20 7.15
C GLN A 55 3.90 -1.90 7.66
N GLU A 56 4.85 -2.82 7.52
CA GLU A 56 6.12 -2.77 8.22
C GLU A 56 7.34 -2.59 7.30
N ARG A 57 7.21 -2.88 6.00
CA ARG A 57 8.34 -2.90 5.06
C ARG A 57 8.18 -2.02 3.82
N LEU A 58 6.97 -1.50 3.57
CA LEU A 58 6.80 -0.52 2.49
C LEU A 58 6.84 0.89 3.07
N PRO A 59 7.87 1.68 2.73
CA PRO A 59 7.92 3.09 3.11
C PRO A 59 6.70 3.81 2.53
N GLY A 60 6.05 4.62 3.32
CA GLY A 60 4.89 5.42 2.87
C GLY A 60 3.52 4.78 3.11
N LEU A 61 3.39 3.45 3.20
CA LEU A 61 2.16 2.79 3.68
C LEU A 61 2.25 2.41 5.16
N SER A 62 3.44 2.37 5.74
CA SER A 62 3.61 2.18 7.17
C SER A 62 3.35 3.50 7.90
N ARG A 63 2.58 3.44 8.98
CA ARG A 63 2.32 4.58 9.89
C ARG A 63 3.58 5.25 10.45
N THR A 64 4.76 4.65 10.22
CA THR A 64 6.06 5.13 10.70
C THR A 64 6.76 6.09 9.74
N ALA A 65 6.37 6.14 8.45
CA ALA A 65 7.06 6.96 7.45
C ALA A 65 6.54 8.41 7.39
N VAL A 66 5.28 8.63 7.78
CA VAL A 66 4.67 9.96 7.77
C VAL A 66 4.08 10.23 9.15
N ARG A 67 4.67 11.19 9.87
CA ARG A 67 4.20 11.61 11.18
C ARG A 67 3.49 12.95 11.07
N PRO A 68 2.25 13.04 11.58
CA PRO A 68 1.57 14.32 11.66
C PRO A 68 2.40 15.34 12.44
N GLY A 69 2.45 16.58 11.93
CA GLY A 69 3.23 17.64 12.52
C GLY A 69 4.72 17.65 12.14
N GLU A 70 5.25 16.61 11.48
CA GLU A 70 6.64 16.56 11.03
C GLU A 70 6.74 16.79 9.51
N GLY A 71 7.84 17.39 9.06
CA GLY A 71 8.08 17.69 7.65
C GLY A 71 7.10 18.70 7.06
N ASP A 72 6.95 18.71 5.75
CA ASP A 72 5.92 19.48 5.07
C ASP A 72 4.80 18.56 4.54
N VAL A 73 3.55 19.06 4.56
CA VAL A 73 2.36 18.26 4.21
C VAL A 73 2.45 17.71 2.79
N VAL A 74 2.86 18.54 1.82
CA VAL A 74 2.97 18.11 0.40
C VAL A 74 4.04 17.04 0.24
N GLY A 75 5.19 17.17 0.91
CA GLY A 75 6.27 16.19 0.90
C GLY A 75 5.81 14.85 1.47
N ASN A 76 5.13 14.88 2.62
CA ASN A 76 4.56 13.68 3.24
C ASN A 76 3.56 12.97 2.33
N LEU A 77 2.70 13.73 1.65
CA LEU A 77 1.74 13.19 0.70
C LEU A 77 2.38 12.66 -0.56
N THR A 78 3.47 13.28 -1.00
CA THR A 78 4.25 12.80 -2.15
C THR A 78 4.82 11.42 -1.87
N GLU A 79 5.41 11.19 -0.69
CA GLU A 79 5.95 9.88 -0.31
C GLU A 79 4.83 8.84 -0.23
N PHE A 80 3.70 9.19 0.36
CA PHE A 80 2.54 8.30 0.42
C PHE A 80 2.00 7.96 -0.97
N ALA A 81 1.80 8.95 -1.83
CA ALA A 81 1.33 8.76 -3.21
C ALA A 81 2.32 7.92 -4.03
N HIS A 82 3.62 8.14 -3.86
CA HIS A 82 4.65 7.36 -4.56
C HIS A 82 4.61 5.87 -4.17
N ALA A 83 4.50 5.59 -2.88
CA ALA A 83 4.35 4.22 -2.39
C ALA A 83 3.04 3.55 -2.88
N LEU A 84 1.93 4.31 -2.93
CA LEU A 84 0.66 3.81 -3.46
C LEU A 84 0.72 3.50 -4.95
N LEU A 85 1.34 4.36 -5.75
CA LEU A 85 1.53 4.13 -7.19
C LEU A 85 2.29 2.83 -7.45
N ASP A 86 3.41 2.61 -6.74
CA ASP A 86 4.19 1.37 -6.84
C ASP A 86 3.38 0.15 -6.38
N PHE A 87 2.67 0.27 -5.26
CA PHE A 87 1.81 -0.79 -4.74
C PHE A 87 0.70 -1.17 -5.72
N TYR A 88 -0.05 -0.19 -6.22
CA TYR A 88 -1.15 -0.47 -7.13
C TYR A 88 -0.67 -1.03 -8.47
N GLN A 89 0.42 -0.51 -9.02
CA GLN A 89 0.99 -1.04 -10.25
C GLN A 89 1.32 -2.52 -10.16
N ARG A 90 1.84 -2.97 -9.01
CA ARG A 90 2.17 -4.38 -8.76
C ARG A 90 0.96 -5.24 -8.39
N SER A 91 -0.09 -4.67 -7.81
CA SER A 91 -1.25 -5.42 -7.32
C SER A 91 -2.40 -5.53 -8.32
N ILE A 92 -2.50 -4.64 -9.31
CA ILE A 92 -3.56 -4.66 -10.33
C ILE A 92 -3.70 -6.01 -11.05
N PRO A 93 -2.63 -6.70 -11.49
CA PRO A 93 -2.78 -8.01 -12.13
C PRO A 93 -3.42 -9.06 -11.20
N MET A 94 -3.09 -9.02 -9.91
CA MET A 94 -3.72 -9.89 -8.91
C MET A 94 -5.18 -9.51 -8.70
N LEU A 95 -5.50 -8.23 -8.62
CA LEU A 95 -6.88 -7.75 -8.49
C LEU A 95 -7.73 -8.20 -9.68
N GLY A 96 -7.21 -8.12 -10.90
CA GLY A 96 -7.88 -8.64 -12.10
C GLY A 96 -8.19 -10.13 -12.00
N ALA A 97 -7.25 -10.95 -11.51
CA ALA A 97 -7.45 -12.38 -11.30
C ALA A 97 -8.48 -12.68 -10.19
N LEU A 98 -8.51 -11.87 -9.12
CA LEU A 98 -9.50 -12.00 -8.04
C LEU A 98 -10.90 -11.61 -8.51
N LEU A 99 -11.04 -10.53 -9.28
CA LEU A 99 -12.33 -10.08 -9.82
C LEU A 99 -12.93 -11.08 -10.81
N ALA A 100 -12.09 -11.84 -11.51
CA ALA A 100 -12.52 -12.88 -12.45
C ALA A 100 -13.02 -14.16 -11.74
N ASP A 101 -12.75 -14.35 -10.46
CA ASP A 101 -13.12 -15.53 -9.67
C ASP A 101 -13.83 -15.14 -8.38
N PRO A 102 -15.18 -15.19 -8.35
CA PRO A 102 -15.96 -14.79 -7.16
C PRO A 102 -15.63 -15.58 -5.90
N GLN A 103 -15.25 -16.87 -6.00
CA GLN A 103 -14.88 -17.68 -4.83
C GLN A 103 -13.54 -17.25 -4.24
N ARG A 104 -12.56 -16.99 -5.09
CA ARG A 104 -11.26 -16.44 -4.66
C ARG A 104 -11.42 -15.05 -4.05
N MET A 105 -12.25 -14.20 -4.67
CA MET A 105 -12.54 -12.88 -4.12
C MET A 105 -13.18 -12.95 -2.73
N ALA A 106 -14.14 -13.86 -2.52
CA ALA A 106 -14.76 -14.06 -1.21
C ALA A 106 -13.72 -14.51 -0.17
N SER A 107 -12.93 -15.54 -0.49
CA SER A 107 -11.87 -16.04 0.40
C SER A 107 -10.83 -14.97 0.73
N HIS A 108 -10.42 -14.18 -0.26
CA HIS A 108 -9.48 -13.07 -0.06
C HIS A 108 -10.06 -11.98 0.85
N ARG A 109 -11.32 -11.59 0.61
CA ARG A 109 -12.01 -10.60 1.47
C ARG A 109 -12.10 -11.06 2.92
N ASP A 110 -12.47 -12.34 3.15
CA ASP A 110 -12.57 -12.91 4.48
C ASP A 110 -11.20 -12.98 5.18
N ALA A 111 -10.15 -13.33 4.44
CA ALA A 111 -8.78 -13.33 4.94
C ALA A 111 -8.31 -11.92 5.30
N MET A 112 -8.53 -10.94 4.44
CA MET A 112 -8.18 -9.54 4.71
C MET A 112 -8.93 -8.99 5.94
N ALA A 113 -10.23 -9.30 6.07
CA ALA A 113 -11.03 -8.88 7.23
C ALA A 113 -10.49 -9.45 8.56
N ARG A 114 -10.08 -10.74 8.59
CA ARG A 114 -9.46 -11.35 9.78
C ARG A 114 -8.19 -10.64 10.25
N HIS A 115 -7.43 -10.05 9.33
CA HIS A 115 -6.20 -9.32 9.63
C HIS A 115 -6.40 -7.80 9.76
N GLY A 116 -7.64 -7.34 9.76
CA GLY A 116 -7.95 -5.91 9.81
C GLY A 116 -7.50 -5.14 8.56
N GLY A 117 -7.30 -5.84 7.45
CA GLY A 117 -7.00 -5.26 6.14
C GLY A 117 -8.25 -4.96 5.33
N GLY A 118 -8.09 -4.23 4.24
CA GLY A 118 -9.17 -3.92 3.32
C GLY A 118 -8.74 -2.89 2.28
N PRO A 119 -9.47 -2.78 1.16
CA PRO A 119 -9.15 -1.82 0.10
C PRO A 119 -9.39 -0.36 0.52
N ASP A 120 -10.15 -0.13 1.58
CA ASP A 120 -10.44 1.16 2.21
C ASP A 120 -9.31 1.66 3.12
N ARG A 121 -8.42 0.78 3.56
CA ARG A 121 -7.35 1.12 4.52
C ARG A 121 -6.43 2.27 4.08
N PRO A 122 -6.00 2.36 2.83
CA PRO A 122 -5.23 3.53 2.38
C PRO A 122 -6.02 4.83 2.52
N VAL A 123 -7.32 4.82 2.22
CA VAL A 123 -8.18 6.01 2.34
C VAL A 123 -8.34 6.41 3.80
N THR A 124 -8.73 5.46 4.67
CA THR A 124 -8.96 5.75 6.10
C THR A 124 -7.68 6.19 6.80
N GLY A 125 -6.57 5.51 6.57
CA GLY A 125 -5.28 5.87 7.16
C GLY A 125 -4.79 7.24 6.73
N PHE A 126 -5.06 7.61 5.49
CA PHE A 126 -4.71 8.91 4.96
C PHE A 126 -5.64 10.02 5.46
N ALA A 127 -6.94 9.78 5.55
CA ALA A 127 -7.89 10.71 6.16
C ALA A 127 -7.54 10.99 7.63
N ASP A 128 -7.11 9.96 8.38
CA ASP A 128 -6.67 10.12 9.77
C ASP A 128 -5.39 10.98 9.89
N TYR A 129 -4.46 10.85 8.95
CA TYR A 129 -3.29 11.73 8.87
C TYR A 129 -3.72 13.18 8.62
N LEU A 130 -4.59 13.43 7.64
CA LEU A 130 -5.07 14.78 7.32
C LEU A 130 -5.83 15.40 8.48
N ARG A 131 -6.66 14.65 9.20
CA ARG A 131 -7.34 15.16 10.41
C ARG A 131 -6.36 15.64 11.49
N GLN A 132 -5.24 14.92 11.65
CA GLN A 132 -4.22 15.32 12.59
C GLN A 132 -3.45 16.58 12.14
N GLU A 133 -3.19 16.74 10.85
CA GLU A 133 -2.61 17.96 10.29
C GLU A 133 -3.58 19.15 10.41
N GLN A 134 -4.88 18.91 10.22
CA GLN A 134 -5.95 19.90 10.42
C GLN A 134 -6.03 20.35 11.88
N ALA A 135 -6.01 19.40 12.82
CA ALA A 135 -5.99 19.72 14.25
C ALA A 135 -4.73 20.46 14.67
N GLY A 136 -3.63 20.29 13.93
CA GLY A 136 -2.37 21.04 14.10
C GLY A 136 -2.35 22.39 13.38
N GLY A 137 -3.42 22.78 12.69
CA GLY A 137 -3.52 24.06 11.96
C GLY A 137 -2.65 24.13 10.70
N ARG A 138 -2.26 22.97 10.14
CA ARG A 138 -1.38 22.89 8.95
C ARG A 138 -2.15 22.70 7.64
N ILE A 139 -3.45 22.41 7.72
CA ILE A 139 -4.42 22.45 6.62
C ILE A 139 -5.67 23.19 7.07
N ALA A 140 -6.44 23.72 6.14
CA ALA A 140 -7.61 24.53 6.39
C ALA A 140 -8.68 23.79 7.23
N GLU A 141 -9.35 24.52 8.14
CA GLU A 141 -10.37 23.94 9.04
C GLU A 141 -11.62 23.43 8.28
N ASP A 142 -11.93 24.03 7.14
CA ASP A 142 -13.05 23.66 6.28
C ASP A 142 -12.73 22.57 5.26
N ALA A 143 -11.49 22.07 5.25
CA ALA A 143 -11.11 20.94 4.41
C ALA A 143 -11.89 19.68 4.81
N ASP A 144 -12.22 18.84 3.82
CA ASP A 144 -12.79 17.50 4.03
C ASP A 144 -11.69 16.42 3.89
N PRO A 145 -11.12 15.93 5.01
CA PRO A 145 -10.04 14.93 4.97
C PRO A 145 -10.44 13.62 4.28
N ASP A 146 -11.70 13.21 4.36
CA ASP A 146 -12.18 11.97 3.73
C ASP A 146 -12.26 12.11 2.22
N ALA A 147 -12.80 13.23 1.74
CA ALA A 147 -12.87 13.52 0.30
C ALA A 147 -11.45 13.65 -0.29
N VAL A 148 -10.56 14.38 0.38
CA VAL A 148 -9.17 14.56 -0.06
C VAL A 148 -8.43 13.22 -0.12
N ALA A 149 -8.58 12.40 0.90
CA ALA A 149 -7.99 11.06 0.95
C ALA A 149 -8.50 10.17 -0.20
N ALA A 150 -9.81 10.17 -0.43
CA ALA A 150 -10.42 9.40 -1.51
C ALA A 150 -9.92 9.86 -2.89
N LEU A 151 -9.80 11.17 -3.11
CA LEU A 151 -9.29 11.73 -4.36
C LEU A 151 -7.83 11.34 -4.62
N LEU A 152 -6.94 11.45 -3.65
CA LEU A 152 -5.53 11.11 -3.82
C LEU A 152 -5.35 9.60 -4.06
N VAL A 153 -5.96 8.77 -3.22
CA VAL A 153 -5.86 7.31 -3.33
C VAL A 153 -6.48 6.83 -4.65
N GLY A 154 -7.65 7.36 -5.02
CA GLY A 154 -8.32 7.06 -6.29
C GLY A 154 -7.50 7.50 -7.51
N SER A 155 -6.85 8.66 -7.45
CA SER A 155 -5.96 9.15 -8.52
C SER A 155 -4.73 8.24 -8.67
N CYS A 156 -4.13 7.79 -7.57
CA CYS A 156 -3.00 6.85 -7.60
C CYS A 156 -3.42 5.50 -8.21
N PHE A 157 -4.59 4.99 -7.84
CA PHE A 157 -5.13 3.75 -8.41
C PHE A 157 -5.39 3.88 -9.92
N MET A 158 -6.05 4.96 -10.34
CA MET A 158 -6.35 5.21 -11.75
C MET A 158 -5.08 5.34 -12.58
N GLU A 159 -4.10 6.09 -12.09
CA GLU A 159 -2.79 6.24 -12.77
C GLU A 159 -2.10 4.89 -12.94
N ALA A 160 -2.04 4.10 -11.88
CA ALA A 160 -1.42 2.76 -11.92
C ALA A 160 -2.18 1.82 -12.87
N PHE A 161 -3.53 1.88 -12.87
CA PHE A 161 -4.38 1.12 -13.78
C PHE A 161 -4.11 1.47 -15.24
N LEU A 162 -4.11 2.76 -15.59
CA LEU A 162 -3.88 3.22 -16.95
C LEU A 162 -2.49 2.85 -17.45
N ARG A 163 -1.47 2.93 -16.60
CA ARG A 163 -0.12 2.48 -16.95
C ARG A 163 -0.06 0.96 -17.18
N CYS A 164 -0.65 0.18 -16.28
CA CYS A 164 -0.72 -1.27 -16.43
C CYS A 164 -1.47 -1.66 -17.72
N TYR A 165 -2.55 -0.94 -18.06
CA TYR A 165 -3.32 -1.16 -19.28
C TYR A 165 -2.51 -0.82 -20.55
N ALA A 166 -1.78 0.29 -20.55
CA ALA A 166 -1.06 0.78 -21.73
C ALA A 166 0.30 0.09 -21.95
N GLU A 167 1.04 -0.19 -20.88
CA GLU A 167 2.43 -0.64 -20.91
C GLU A 167 2.61 -2.08 -20.41
N GLY A 168 1.56 -2.67 -19.80
CA GLY A 168 1.60 -3.99 -19.19
C GLY A 168 2.01 -3.98 -17.71
N PRO A 169 1.95 -5.17 -17.05
CA PRO A 169 2.21 -5.29 -15.62
C PRO A 169 3.67 -5.04 -15.24
N ASP A 170 4.59 -5.18 -16.18
CA ASP A 170 6.03 -4.98 -15.98
C ASP A 170 6.50 -3.56 -16.33
N ALA A 171 5.56 -2.62 -16.51
CA ALA A 171 5.87 -1.22 -16.76
C ALA A 171 6.80 -0.65 -15.67
N ALA A 172 7.68 0.28 -16.08
CA ALA A 172 8.58 0.95 -15.15
C ALA A 172 7.77 1.64 -14.03
N PRO A 173 8.27 1.71 -12.78
CA PRO A 173 7.60 2.43 -11.70
C PRO A 173 7.26 3.87 -12.09
N ALA A 174 6.13 4.39 -11.62
CA ALA A 174 5.77 5.79 -11.85
C ALA A 174 6.84 6.71 -11.25
N PRO A 175 7.29 7.77 -11.96
CA PRO A 175 8.30 8.66 -11.45
C PRO A 175 7.77 9.43 -10.22
N ARG A 176 8.66 9.73 -9.27
CA ARG A 176 8.32 10.50 -8.06
C ARG A 176 7.67 11.84 -8.37
N SER A 177 8.05 12.50 -9.47
CA SER A 177 7.44 13.74 -9.94
C SER A 177 5.95 13.61 -10.22
N ARG A 178 5.48 12.43 -10.63
CA ARG A 178 4.05 12.17 -10.83
C ARG A 178 3.31 12.12 -9.49
N ALA A 179 3.88 11.44 -8.49
CA ALA A 179 3.34 11.44 -7.14
C ALA A 179 3.27 12.85 -6.55
N GLU A 180 4.31 13.64 -6.74
CA GLU A 180 4.34 15.05 -6.31
C GLU A 180 3.24 15.88 -6.99
N SER A 181 3.04 15.70 -8.30
CA SER A 181 1.96 16.40 -9.02
C SER A 181 0.58 16.07 -8.47
N LEU A 182 0.31 14.78 -8.17
CA LEU A 182 -0.95 14.34 -7.58
C LEU A 182 -1.14 14.92 -6.17
N ALA A 183 -0.11 14.84 -5.33
CA ALA A 183 -0.13 15.38 -3.98
C ALA A 183 -0.41 16.88 -3.98
N ARG A 184 0.31 17.66 -4.79
CA ARG A 184 0.09 19.11 -4.92
C ARG A 184 -1.32 19.46 -5.40
N ALA A 185 -1.82 18.76 -6.42
CA ALA A 185 -3.15 19.03 -6.98
C ALA A 185 -4.26 18.84 -5.95
N VAL A 186 -4.11 17.88 -5.04
CA VAL A 186 -5.13 17.55 -4.03
C VAL A 186 -5.02 18.44 -2.79
N VAL A 187 -3.82 18.90 -2.44
CA VAL A 187 -3.55 19.63 -1.18
C VAL A 187 -3.45 21.14 -1.39
N ALA A 188 -3.05 21.63 -2.56
CA ALA A 188 -2.92 23.05 -2.82
C ALA A 188 -4.18 23.88 -2.44
N PRO A 189 -5.40 23.38 -2.63
CA PRO A 189 -6.61 24.10 -2.17
C PRO A 189 -6.82 24.12 -0.66
N LEU A 190 -6.04 23.34 0.11
CA LEU A 190 -6.23 23.14 1.56
C LEU A 190 -5.21 23.90 2.41
N LEU A 191 -4.16 24.43 1.78
CA LEU A 191 -3.09 25.22 2.43
C LEU A 191 -3.44 26.70 2.36
#